data_3fb1dde569548030cb2a6d5378b6e601
#
_entry.id   3fb1dde569548030cb2a6d5378b6e601
#
_cell.length_a   1.000
_cell.length_b   1.000
_cell.length_c   1.000
_cell.angle_alpha   90.00
_cell.angle_beta   90.00
_cell.angle_gamma   90.00
#
_symmetry.space_group_name_H-M   'P 1'
#
loop_
_entity.id
_entity.type
_entity.pdbx_description
1 polymer ?
#
loop_
_entity_poly.entity_id
_entity_poly.type
_entity_poly.pdbx_seq_one_letter_code
_entity_poly.pdbx_strand_id
1 'polypeptide(L)'
;TELSELYVARAIAAFNAGELTAEDAAKAKVFASEQACTITDRCLQLFGGYGYINEHPVAQAFLAARLLPIFGGTNELLRDNIGFDLLAE
;
A
#
# COMPACT_ATOMS: atom_id res chain seq x y z
N THR A 1 -1.89 6.89 -6.87
CA THR A 1 -1.68 7.02 -8.32
C THR A 1 -2.71 6.24 -9.12
N GLU A 2 -2.71 6.47 -10.40
CA GLU A 2 -3.61 5.81 -11.34
C GLU A 2 -3.49 4.29 -11.28
N LEU A 3 -2.25 3.77 -11.24
CA LEU A 3 -2.02 2.33 -11.15
C LEU A 3 -2.57 1.73 -9.86
N SER A 4 -2.36 2.41 -8.74
CA SER A 4 -2.88 1.95 -7.45
C SER A 4 -4.41 1.98 -7.44
N GLU A 5 -5.01 3.04 -7.99
CA GLU A 5 -6.46 3.17 -8.08
C GLU A 5 -7.07 2.06 -8.93
N LEU A 6 -6.46 1.77 -10.08
CA LEU A 6 -6.92 0.69 -10.95
C LEU A 6 -6.81 -0.68 -10.28
N TYR A 7 -5.71 -0.92 -9.59
CA TYR A 7 -5.49 -2.18 -8.90
C TYR A 7 -6.50 -2.39 -7.77
N VAL A 8 -6.70 -1.36 -6.95
CA VAL A 8 -7.65 -1.43 -5.84
C VAL A 8 -9.08 -1.57 -6.37
N ALA A 9 -9.44 -0.83 -7.42
CA ALA A 9 -10.76 -0.94 -8.05
C ALA A 9 -11.03 -2.36 -8.55
N ARG A 10 -10.04 -3.00 -9.16
CA ARG A 10 -10.15 -4.38 -9.60
C ARG A 10 -10.35 -5.34 -8.43
N ALA A 11 -9.62 -5.13 -7.34
CA ALA A 11 -9.76 -5.95 -6.15
C ALA A 11 -11.15 -5.80 -5.52
N ILE A 12 -11.68 -4.58 -5.47
CA ILE A 12 -13.03 -4.32 -4.96
C ILE A 12 -14.07 -5.01 -5.83
N ALA A 13 -13.93 -4.91 -7.15
CA ALA A 13 -14.86 -5.57 -8.08
C ALA A 13 -14.84 -7.09 -7.90
N ALA A 14 -13.66 -7.69 -7.74
CA ALA A 14 -13.51 -9.11 -7.49
C ALA A 14 -14.13 -9.52 -6.15
N PHE A 15 -13.95 -8.70 -5.12
CA PHE A 15 -14.56 -8.95 -3.82
C PHE A 15 -16.10 -8.94 -3.92
N ASN A 16 -16.67 -7.96 -4.61
CA ASN A 16 -18.12 -7.86 -4.79
C ASN A 16 -18.69 -9.04 -5.60
N ALA A 17 -17.88 -9.59 -6.50
CA ALA A 17 -18.26 -10.77 -7.29
C ALA A 17 -18.01 -12.10 -6.55
N GLY A 18 -17.41 -12.06 -5.37
CA GLY A 18 -17.06 -13.26 -4.60
C GLY A 18 -15.85 -14.02 -5.16
N GLU A 19 -15.05 -13.37 -5.99
CA GLU A 19 -13.91 -13.99 -6.68
C GLU A 19 -12.55 -13.62 -6.07
N LEU A 20 -12.52 -12.69 -5.10
CA LEU A 20 -11.25 -12.25 -4.49
C LEU A 20 -10.72 -13.30 -3.53
N THR A 21 -9.50 -13.76 -3.78
CA THR A 21 -8.80 -14.66 -2.86
C THR A 21 -8.02 -13.86 -1.81
N ALA A 22 -7.62 -14.54 -0.73
CA ALA A 22 -6.76 -13.92 0.27
C ALA A 22 -5.41 -13.51 -0.33
N GLU A 23 -4.88 -14.29 -1.25
CA GLU A 23 -3.65 -13.98 -1.99
C GLU A 23 -3.80 -12.68 -2.79
N ASP A 24 -4.91 -12.54 -3.53
CA ASP A 24 -5.16 -11.34 -4.33
C ASP A 24 -5.33 -10.10 -3.46
N ALA A 25 -6.01 -10.23 -2.33
CA ALA A 25 -6.15 -9.13 -1.37
C ALA A 25 -4.80 -8.72 -0.80
N ALA A 26 -3.94 -9.69 -0.47
CA ALA A 26 -2.60 -9.42 0.04
C ALA A 26 -1.74 -8.71 -0.99
N LYS A 27 -1.80 -9.12 -2.26
CA LYS A 27 -1.08 -8.45 -3.35
C LYS A 27 -1.51 -7.01 -3.51
N ALA A 28 -2.81 -6.74 -3.46
CA ALA A 28 -3.34 -5.38 -3.58
C ALA A 28 -2.87 -4.52 -2.40
N LYS A 29 -2.93 -5.04 -1.19
CA LYS A 29 -2.49 -4.30 0.00
C LYS A 29 -0.99 -3.99 -0.05
N VAL A 30 -0.16 -4.95 -0.40
CA VAL A 30 1.29 -4.75 -0.52
C VAL A 30 1.59 -3.67 -1.57
N PHE A 31 1.01 -3.79 -2.75
CA PHE A 31 1.25 -2.84 -3.83
C PHE A 31 0.81 -1.44 -3.45
N ALA A 32 -0.43 -1.27 -3.00
CA ALA A 32 -0.99 0.04 -2.70
C ALA A 32 -0.27 0.72 -1.54
N SER A 33 0.05 -0.02 -0.48
CA SER A 33 0.74 0.56 0.68
C SER A 33 2.16 0.99 0.34
N GLU A 34 2.89 0.21 -0.46
CA GLU A 34 4.25 0.57 -0.86
C GLU A 34 4.26 1.74 -1.84
N GLN A 35 3.28 1.83 -2.72
CA GLN A 35 3.14 2.99 -3.60
C GLN A 35 2.83 4.26 -2.80
N ALA A 36 1.96 4.17 -1.81
CA ALA A 36 1.66 5.31 -0.94
C ALA A 36 2.91 5.81 -0.21
N CYS A 37 3.74 4.90 0.31
CA CYS A 37 4.99 5.27 0.96
C CYS A 37 5.96 5.94 -0.02
N THR A 38 6.13 5.39 -1.21
CA THR A 38 7.03 5.94 -2.23
C THR A 38 6.60 7.34 -2.65
N ILE A 39 5.29 7.53 -2.90
CA ILE A 39 4.76 8.80 -3.38
C ILE A 39 4.87 9.87 -2.30
N THR A 40 4.49 9.55 -1.05
CA THR A 40 4.58 10.52 0.04
C THR A 40 6.02 10.90 0.35
N ASP A 41 6.94 9.94 0.26
CA ASP A 41 8.37 10.21 0.42
C ASP A 41 8.88 11.21 -0.62
N ARG A 42 8.53 10.99 -1.90
CA ARG A 42 8.94 11.88 -2.98
C ARG A 42 8.28 13.25 -2.87
N CYS A 43 7.02 13.29 -2.48
CA CYS A 43 6.33 14.57 -2.27
C CYS A 43 6.97 15.35 -1.13
N LEU A 44 7.32 14.69 -0.04
CA LEU A 44 7.99 15.32 1.08
C LEU A 44 9.32 15.95 0.64
N GLN A 45 10.08 15.25 -0.19
CA GLN A 45 11.34 15.76 -0.73
C GLN A 45 11.13 17.04 -1.52
N LEU A 46 10.07 17.10 -2.33
CA LEU A 46 9.76 18.30 -3.13
C LEU A 46 9.41 19.50 -2.26
N PHE A 47 8.80 19.29 -1.10
CA PHE A 47 8.51 20.37 -0.15
C PHE A 47 9.73 20.81 0.64
N GLY A 48 10.80 20.02 0.64
CA GLY A 48 12.03 20.34 1.34
C GLY A 48 11.80 20.45 2.86
N GLY A 49 12.36 21.49 3.48
CA GLY A 49 12.26 21.70 4.91
C GLY A 49 10.83 21.84 5.42
N TYR A 50 9.94 22.39 4.64
CA TYR A 50 8.53 22.49 5.00
C TYR A 50 7.89 21.10 5.16
N GLY A 51 8.32 20.13 4.36
CA GLY A 51 7.84 18.76 4.47
C GLY A 51 8.27 18.05 5.75
N TYR A 52 9.31 18.54 6.40
CA TYR A 52 9.80 17.97 7.64
C TYR A 52 9.06 18.49 8.89
N ILE A 53 8.31 19.59 8.75
CA ILE A 53 7.57 20.19 9.86
C ILE A 53 6.30 19.40 10.13
N ASN A 54 6.09 18.98 11.37
CA ASN A 54 4.96 18.10 11.75
C ASN A 54 3.59 18.67 11.41
N GLU A 55 3.44 19.99 11.40
CA GLU A 55 2.18 20.66 11.11
C GLU A 55 1.83 20.68 9.62
N HIS A 56 2.79 20.41 8.74
CA HIS A 56 2.54 20.45 7.32
C HIS A 56 1.78 19.18 6.88
N PRO A 57 0.74 19.34 6.03
CA PRO A 57 -0.05 18.16 5.59
C PRO A 57 0.76 17.05 4.94
N VAL A 58 1.84 17.37 4.20
CA VAL A 58 2.66 16.34 3.56
C VAL A 58 3.42 15.51 4.60
N ALA A 59 3.88 16.13 5.70
CA ALA A 59 4.53 15.41 6.79
C ALA A 59 3.55 14.44 7.45
N GLN A 60 2.33 14.89 7.69
CA GLN A 60 1.27 14.06 8.26
C GLN A 60 0.92 12.90 7.32
N ALA A 61 0.83 13.16 6.02
CA ALA A 61 0.55 12.15 5.02
C ALA A 61 1.67 11.09 4.97
N PHE A 62 2.92 11.52 5.05
CA PHE A 62 4.07 10.61 5.08
C PHE A 62 4.01 9.67 6.29
N LEU A 63 3.75 10.21 7.47
CA LEU A 63 3.65 9.39 8.69
C LEU A 63 2.47 8.42 8.62
N ALA A 64 1.32 8.88 8.14
CA ALA A 64 0.14 8.04 7.99
C ALA A 64 0.40 6.91 6.99
N ALA A 65 1.00 7.23 5.84
CA ALA A 65 1.30 6.23 4.81
C ALA A 65 2.31 5.20 5.31
N ARG A 66 3.27 5.62 6.13
CA ARG A 66 4.32 4.71 6.64
C ARG A 66 3.77 3.63 7.56
N LEU A 67 2.62 3.88 8.17
CA LEU A 67 1.95 2.86 8.99
C LEU A 67 1.36 1.74 8.13
N LEU A 68 0.97 2.02 6.89
CA LEU A 68 0.27 1.06 6.03
C LEU A 68 1.00 -0.27 5.83
N PRO A 69 2.35 -0.29 5.61
CA PRO A 69 3.06 -1.57 5.48
C PRO A 69 3.18 -2.35 6.78
N ILE A 70 2.84 -1.74 7.92
CA ILE A 70 3.05 -2.31 9.25
C ILE A 70 1.78 -2.97 9.78
N PHE A 71 0.63 -2.31 9.61
CA PHE A 71 -0.62 -2.76 10.21
C PHE A 71 -1.40 -3.70 9.28
N GLY A 72 -2.38 -4.42 9.82
CA GLY A 72 -3.18 -5.34 9.04
C GLY A 72 -2.39 -6.52 8.47
N GLY A 73 -1.33 -6.92 9.17
CA GLY A 73 -0.32 -7.83 8.67
C GLY A 73 0.80 -7.06 7.98
N THR A 74 2.04 -7.29 8.42
CA THR A 74 3.19 -6.61 7.81
C THR A 74 3.32 -7.02 6.35
N ASN A 75 3.90 -6.14 5.52
CA ASN A 75 4.12 -6.48 4.11
C ASN A 75 5.09 -7.65 3.95
N GLU A 76 6.04 -7.82 4.86
CA GLU A 76 6.93 -8.98 4.87
C GLU A 76 6.14 -10.28 5.06
N LEU A 77 5.22 -10.31 6.01
CA LEU A 77 4.37 -11.47 6.26
C LEU A 77 3.44 -11.75 5.06
N LEU A 78 2.86 -10.71 4.48
CA LEU A 78 1.99 -10.85 3.32
C LEU A 78 2.76 -11.37 2.10
N ARG A 79 4.00 -10.92 1.91
CA ARG A 79 4.86 -11.44 0.84
C ARG A 79 5.19 -12.89 1.04
N ASP A 80 5.46 -13.31 2.28
CA ASP A 80 5.70 -14.72 2.59
C ASP A 80 4.47 -15.56 2.26
N ASN A 81 3.28 -15.08 2.61
CA ASN A 81 2.02 -15.77 2.32
C ASN A 81 1.79 -15.87 0.81
N ILE A 82 2.05 -14.80 0.06
CA ILE A 82 1.93 -14.81 -1.40
C ILE A 82 2.90 -15.83 -2.01
N GLY A 83 4.15 -15.82 -1.57
CA GLY A 83 5.16 -16.75 -2.06
C GLY A 83 4.80 -18.20 -1.74
N PHE A 84 4.30 -18.45 -0.55
CA PHE A 84 3.86 -19.77 -0.14
C PHE A 84 2.72 -20.28 -1.01
N ASP A 85 1.72 -19.43 -1.26
CA ASP A 85 0.58 -19.78 -2.12
C ASP A 85 1.03 -20.06 -3.56
N LEU A 86 1.98 -19.28 -4.09
CA LEU A 86 2.53 -19.51 -5.43
C LEU A 86 3.26 -20.86 -5.51
N LEU A 87 3.97 -21.23 -4.47
CA LEU A 87 4.69 -22.53 -4.44
C LEU A 87 3.72 -23.70 -4.30
N ALA A 88 2.54 -23.49 -3.74
CA ALA A 88 1.52 -24.51 -3.57
C ALA A 88 0.76 -24.81 -4.87
N GLU A 89 0.81 -23.90 -5.82
CA GLU A 89 0.23 -24.11 -7.15
C GLU A 89 1.07 -25.13 -7.93
#